data_fae261b7bb219af2983158f3d98868f2
#
_entry.id   fae261b7bb219af2983158f3d98868f2
#
_cell.length_a   1.000
_cell.length_b   1.000
_cell.length_c   1.000
_cell.angle_alpha   90.00
_cell.angle_beta   90.00
_cell.angle_gamma   90.00
#
_symmetry.space_group_name_H-M   'P 1'
#
loop_
_entity.id
_entity.type
_entity.pdbx_description
1 polymer ?
#
loop_
_entity_poly.entity_id
_entity_poly.type
_entity_poly.pdbx_seq_one_letter_code
_entity_poly.pdbx_strand_id
1 'polypeptide(L)'
;MCARLFAAYDDGLRIVDPETGDVSVRLADRAVECLSVVPGSEGVGGSGASVATARLLAGTFDSGLFRSVDGGETFERIASETLGPGGSGPDAVTAVATSPHDPSVVWVGTEPSRVYRSTDGGETVEPVAGLTDVPSASEWSFPPRPDTHHVRWIEPCPADPERWFVGIEAGALVVTPDGGETWTDRPEGSRRDTHALATHPDAPDRVYVAAGDGFAESRDRGRSWTVVDAGLDHRYVWGIAVDPGDPETVLASAASGASAAHRRGEAYLYRRTAGDGPSGTPRFERLDDRGIPTGEGTYRAVLASGRDAGAVWALHDGGLYRTRDSGASFERVPADLPARPARALAPAPAVGDD
;
A
#
# COMPACT_ATOMS: atom_id res chain seq x y z
N MET A 1 -5.44 23.18 6.14
CA MET A 1 -5.40 22.15 7.20
C MET A 1 -4.16 21.29 6.99
N CYS A 2 -3.40 20.99 8.05
CA CYS A 2 -2.19 20.17 7.95
C CYS A 2 -2.55 18.77 7.46
N ALA A 3 -1.75 18.25 6.52
CA ALA A 3 -1.92 16.90 6.00
C ALA A 3 -1.48 15.90 7.07
N ARG A 4 -2.42 15.16 7.68
CA ARG A 4 -2.08 14.07 8.60
C ARG A 4 -1.48 12.89 7.84
N LEU A 5 -0.60 12.13 8.52
CA LEU A 5 -0.09 10.86 8.06
C LEU A 5 -0.49 9.76 9.04
N PHE A 6 -0.78 8.59 8.51
CA PHE A 6 -1.16 7.41 9.27
C PHE A 6 -0.10 6.33 9.05
N ALA A 7 0.56 5.92 10.12
CA ALA A 7 1.63 4.91 10.10
C ALA A 7 1.24 3.70 10.94
N ALA A 8 1.15 2.55 10.31
CA ALA A 8 0.77 1.28 10.93
C ALA A 8 1.98 0.54 11.49
N TYR A 9 1.84 0.04 12.71
CA TYR A 9 2.84 -0.76 13.40
C TYR A 9 2.20 -2.00 14.04
N ASP A 10 3.02 -2.93 14.48
CA ASP A 10 2.60 -4.15 15.17
C ASP A 10 2.06 -3.93 16.59
N ASP A 11 2.07 -2.68 17.09
CA ASP A 11 1.53 -2.27 18.38
C ASP A 11 0.54 -1.09 18.30
N GLY A 12 0.05 -0.77 17.10
CA GLY A 12 -0.94 0.26 16.91
C GLY A 12 -0.73 1.16 15.72
N LEU A 13 -1.59 2.15 15.59
CA LEU A 13 -1.57 3.19 14.58
C LEU A 13 -0.98 4.48 15.16
N ARG A 14 -0.05 5.09 14.44
CA ARG A 14 0.47 6.44 14.73
C ARG A 14 -0.16 7.43 13.78
N ILE A 15 -0.73 8.49 14.33
CA ILE A 15 -1.22 9.64 13.55
C ILE A 15 -0.21 10.76 13.75
N VAL A 16 0.37 11.22 12.65
CA VAL A 16 1.46 12.20 12.63
C VAL A 16 0.97 13.48 11.98
N ASP A 17 1.20 14.61 12.63
CA ASP A 17 1.19 15.92 11.99
C ASP A 17 2.61 16.19 11.46
N PRO A 18 2.85 16.19 10.15
CA PRO A 18 4.20 16.32 9.61
C PRO A 18 4.78 17.74 9.71
N GLU A 19 3.97 18.75 10.02
CA GLU A 19 4.44 20.12 10.15
C GLU A 19 4.89 20.43 11.60
N THR A 20 4.18 19.89 12.59
CA THR A 20 4.54 20.06 14.00
C THR A 20 5.42 18.93 14.54
N GLY A 21 5.32 17.74 13.95
CA GLY A 21 5.94 16.52 14.44
C GLY A 21 5.13 15.82 15.55
N ASP A 22 3.93 16.33 15.86
CA ASP A 22 3.08 15.76 16.90
C ASP A 22 2.61 14.34 16.47
N VAL A 23 2.68 13.42 17.43
CA VAL A 23 2.28 12.02 17.24
C VAL A 23 1.22 11.64 18.25
N SER A 24 0.14 11.06 17.80
CA SER A 24 -0.86 10.42 18.65
C SER A 24 -1.03 8.94 18.31
N VAL A 25 -1.37 8.12 19.32
CA VAL A 25 -1.54 6.67 19.16
C VAL A 25 -3.01 6.33 19.16
N ARG A 26 -3.39 5.45 18.23
CA ARG A 26 -4.71 4.81 18.14
C ARG A 26 -4.56 3.32 17.98
N LEU A 27 -5.60 2.56 18.20
CA LEU A 27 -5.58 1.09 18.11
C LEU A 27 -4.38 0.48 18.87
N ALA A 28 -4.09 1.03 20.05
CA ALA A 28 -2.99 0.56 20.90
C ALA A 28 -3.12 -0.95 21.17
N ASP A 29 -1.98 -1.66 21.20
CA ASP A 29 -1.88 -3.10 21.43
C ASP A 29 -2.54 -3.96 20.35
N ARG A 30 -2.72 -3.41 19.13
CA ARG A 30 -3.19 -4.13 17.94
C ARG A 30 -2.15 -4.11 16.84
N ALA A 31 -1.92 -5.26 16.23
CA ALA A 31 -1.03 -5.37 15.08
C ALA A 31 -1.72 -4.83 13.82
N VAL A 32 -1.54 -3.54 13.53
CA VAL A 32 -2.11 -2.90 12.33
C VAL A 32 -1.24 -3.24 11.11
N GLU A 33 -1.81 -3.94 10.13
CA GLU A 33 -1.09 -4.46 8.96
C GLU A 33 -1.26 -3.61 7.70
N CYS A 34 -2.46 -3.05 7.49
CA CYS A 34 -2.79 -2.33 6.27
C CYS A 34 -3.73 -1.14 6.55
N LEU A 35 -3.72 -0.17 5.63
CA LEU A 35 -4.50 1.06 5.70
C LEU A 35 -5.11 1.39 4.34
N SER A 36 -6.35 1.90 4.35
CA SER A 36 -6.95 2.62 3.24
C SER A 36 -7.51 3.95 3.74
N VAL A 37 -7.14 5.04 3.08
CA VAL A 37 -7.52 6.39 3.48
C VAL A 37 -8.14 7.11 2.28
N VAL A 38 -9.38 7.56 2.43
CA VAL A 38 -10.12 8.25 1.38
C VAL A 38 -10.75 9.54 1.92
N PRO A 39 -11.12 10.49 1.07
CA PRO A 39 -11.92 11.63 1.48
C PRO A 39 -13.21 11.15 2.17
N GLY A 40 -13.53 11.73 3.31
CA GLY A 40 -14.80 11.48 3.99
C GLY A 40 -15.95 12.18 3.24
N SER A 41 -17.16 11.63 3.36
CA SER A 41 -18.36 12.34 2.95
C SER A 41 -18.56 13.57 3.83
N GLU A 42 -19.07 14.66 3.27
CA GLU A 42 -19.45 15.84 4.03
C GLU A 42 -20.45 15.48 5.14
N GLY A 43 -19.98 15.49 6.38
CA GLY A 43 -20.87 15.35 7.53
C GLY A 43 -21.60 16.65 7.77
N VAL A 44 -22.93 16.62 7.90
CA VAL A 44 -23.73 17.78 8.34
C VAL A 44 -23.43 17.99 9.82
N GLY A 45 -22.32 18.66 10.10
CA GLY A 45 -22.00 19.14 11.45
C GLY A 45 -22.76 20.44 11.73
N GLY A 46 -23.49 20.49 12.84
CA GLY A 46 -24.42 21.57 13.22
C GLY A 46 -23.78 22.92 13.57
N SER A 47 -22.85 23.44 12.78
CA SER A 47 -22.34 24.82 12.87
C SER A 47 -21.64 25.27 11.59
N GLY A 48 -22.28 25.13 10.42
CA GLY A 48 -22.02 25.98 9.27
C GLY A 48 -20.67 25.93 8.55
N ALA A 49 -19.75 25.02 8.91
CA ALA A 49 -18.54 24.72 8.15
C ALA A 49 -18.44 23.20 7.99
N SER A 50 -18.71 22.71 6.78
CA SER A 50 -18.46 21.31 6.41
C SER A 50 -16.95 21.09 6.36
N VAL A 51 -16.40 20.37 7.34
CA VAL A 51 -15.02 19.90 7.29
C VAL A 51 -15.08 18.46 6.82
N ALA A 52 -14.79 18.21 5.55
CA ALA A 52 -14.62 16.85 5.05
C ALA A 52 -13.48 16.17 5.83
N THR A 53 -13.83 15.25 6.70
CA THR A 53 -12.88 14.48 7.48
C THR A 53 -12.50 13.22 6.71
N ALA A 54 -11.24 12.83 6.72
CA ALA A 54 -10.81 11.58 6.08
C ALA A 54 -11.52 10.38 6.70
N ARG A 55 -11.96 9.44 5.87
CA ARG A 55 -12.36 8.10 6.30
C ARG A 55 -11.16 7.17 6.21
N LEU A 56 -10.91 6.43 7.28
CA LEU A 56 -9.84 5.45 7.37
C LEU A 56 -10.41 4.05 7.57
N LEU A 57 -9.77 3.08 6.92
CA LEU A 57 -9.91 1.67 7.21
C LEU A 57 -8.55 1.14 7.64
N ALA A 58 -8.52 0.38 8.72
CA ALA A 58 -7.31 -0.22 9.28
C ALA A 58 -7.55 -1.72 9.50
N GLY A 59 -6.81 -2.56 8.76
CA GLY A 59 -6.80 -4.00 8.96
C GLY A 59 -5.78 -4.39 10.02
N THR A 60 -6.16 -5.31 10.88
CA THR A 60 -5.30 -5.84 11.96
C THR A 60 -5.09 -7.33 11.81
N PHE A 61 -3.97 -7.85 12.32
CA PHE A 61 -3.62 -9.26 12.19
C PHE A 61 -4.49 -10.19 13.07
N ASP A 62 -5.03 -9.68 14.16
CA ASP A 62 -5.68 -10.48 15.21
C ASP A 62 -7.07 -9.99 15.61
N SER A 63 -7.54 -8.88 15.05
CA SER A 63 -8.75 -8.21 15.57
C SER A 63 -9.72 -7.77 14.46
N GLY A 64 -9.46 -8.12 13.20
CA GLY A 64 -10.30 -7.81 12.05
C GLY A 64 -10.12 -6.39 11.52
N LEU A 65 -11.21 -5.79 11.05
CA LEU A 65 -11.23 -4.50 10.35
C LEU A 65 -11.79 -3.39 11.24
N PHE A 66 -11.13 -2.24 11.24
CA PHE A 66 -11.52 -1.03 11.97
C PHE A 66 -11.75 0.13 11.02
N ARG A 67 -12.71 0.99 11.35
CA ARG A 67 -13.05 2.20 10.61
C ARG A 67 -13.00 3.43 11.50
N SER A 68 -12.50 4.53 10.97
CA SER A 68 -12.68 5.88 11.48
C SER A 68 -13.39 6.74 10.44
N VAL A 69 -14.32 7.60 10.86
CA VAL A 69 -15.02 8.58 10.00
C VAL A 69 -14.73 10.02 10.45
N ASP A 70 -13.88 10.20 11.42
CA ASP A 70 -13.54 11.49 12.05
C ASP A 70 -12.06 11.87 11.90
N GLY A 71 -11.40 11.37 10.83
CA GLY A 71 -10.00 11.67 10.53
C GLY A 71 -9.01 10.97 11.46
N GLY A 72 -9.41 9.83 12.04
CA GLY A 72 -8.57 8.99 12.89
C GLY A 72 -8.68 9.29 14.38
N GLU A 73 -9.62 10.14 14.82
CA GLU A 73 -9.77 10.44 16.24
C GLU A 73 -10.35 9.25 17.00
N THR A 74 -11.35 8.59 16.41
CA THR A 74 -11.94 7.37 16.99
C THR A 74 -11.99 6.24 15.96
N PHE A 75 -11.98 5.00 16.43
CA PHE A 75 -12.10 3.80 15.60
C PHE A 75 -13.15 2.87 16.16
N GLU A 76 -13.98 2.32 15.29
CA GLU A 76 -14.93 1.26 15.57
C GLU A 76 -14.56 -0.01 14.80
N ARG A 77 -14.80 -1.18 15.40
CA ARG A 77 -14.66 -2.45 14.68
C ARG A 77 -15.88 -2.66 13.80
N ILE A 78 -15.68 -2.94 12.53
CA ILE A 78 -16.71 -3.16 11.51
C ILE A 78 -16.59 -4.57 10.92
N ALA A 79 -17.58 -5.00 10.13
CA ALA A 79 -17.67 -6.33 9.53
C ALA A 79 -17.46 -7.48 10.53
N SER A 80 -17.80 -7.28 11.80
CA SER A 80 -17.46 -8.17 12.92
C SER A 80 -18.20 -9.52 12.91
N GLU A 81 -19.27 -9.66 12.13
CA GLU A 81 -19.93 -10.94 11.90
C GLU A 81 -19.11 -11.87 10.97
N THR A 82 -18.21 -11.27 10.18
CA THR A 82 -17.39 -12.01 9.22
C THR A 82 -15.92 -11.99 9.62
N LEU A 83 -15.34 -10.81 9.95
CA LEU A 83 -13.91 -10.63 10.16
C LEU A 83 -13.54 -10.44 11.64
N GLY A 84 -12.42 -11.05 12.03
CA GLY A 84 -11.86 -10.92 13.36
C GLY A 84 -12.52 -11.85 14.40
N PRO A 85 -12.09 -11.78 15.68
CA PRO A 85 -12.50 -12.69 16.74
C PRO A 85 -14.02 -12.80 16.89
N GLY A 86 -14.52 -14.03 16.75
CA GLY A 86 -15.96 -14.35 16.84
C GLY A 86 -16.72 -14.20 15.51
N GLY A 87 -16.08 -13.78 14.45
CA GLY A 87 -16.64 -13.77 13.10
C GLY A 87 -16.64 -15.16 12.44
N SER A 88 -17.26 -15.27 11.28
CA SER A 88 -17.32 -16.53 10.52
C SER A 88 -16.10 -16.77 9.61
N GLY A 89 -15.28 -15.77 9.41
CA GLY A 89 -14.08 -15.77 8.57
C GLY A 89 -12.78 -15.55 9.35
N PRO A 90 -11.70 -15.16 8.68
CA PRO A 90 -10.39 -14.96 9.31
C PRO A 90 -10.31 -13.78 10.28
N ASP A 91 -9.48 -13.91 11.30
CA ASP A 91 -9.15 -12.82 12.23
C ASP A 91 -8.20 -11.81 11.57
N ALA A 92 -7.27 -12.29 10.75
CA ALA A 92 -6.22 -11.48 10.16
C ALA A 92 -6.68 -10.78 8.87
N VAL A 93 -6.74 -9.45 8.90
CA VAL A 93 -6.93 -8.57 7.75
C VAL A 93 -5.57 -7.99 7.37
N THR A 94 -5.06 -8.40 6.20
CA THR A 94 -3.70 -8.11 5.76
C THR A 94 -3.62 -7.14 4.58
N ALA A 95 -4.74 -6.88 3.91
CA ALA A 95 -4.88 -5.89 2.85
C ALA A 95 -6.27 -5.24 2.89
N VAL A 96 -6.35 -3.96 2.59
CA VAL A 96 -7.61 -3.23 2.43
C VAL A 96 -7.46 -2.14 1.38
N ALA A 97 -8.42 -2.04 0.47
CA ALA A 97 -8.44 -1.00 -0.55
C ALA A 97 -9.87 -0.50 -0.77
N THR A 98 -10.00 0.80 -0.96
CA THR A 98 -11.26 1.46 -1.31
C THR A 98 -11.24 1.82 -2.79
N SER A 99 -12.35 1.61 -3.49
CA SER A 99 -12.49 2.00 -4.89
C SER A 99 -12.38 3.53 -5.06
N PRO A 100 -11.58 4.02 -6.01
CA PRO A 100 -11.54 5.44 -6.35
C PRO A 100 -12.80 5.90 -7.10
N HIS A 101 -13.59 4.97 -7.64
CA HIS A 101 -14.81 5.25 -8.39
C HIS A 101 -16.05 5.36 -7.49
N ASP A 102 -16.09 4.58 -6.41
CA ASP A 102 -17.17 4.56 -5.43
C ASP A 102 -16.59 4.24 -4.05
N PRO A 103 -16.49 5.23 -3.15
CA PRO A 103 -15.95 5.01 -1.82
C PRO A 103 -16.73 4.02 -0.95
N SER A 104 -17.96 3.65 -1.31
CA SER A 104 -18.71 2.60 -0.62
C SER A 104 -18.18 1.20 -0.93
N VAL A 105 -17.50 1.02 -2.07
CA VAL A 105 -16.89 -0.24 -2.47
C VAL A 105 -15.53 -0.40 -1.83
N VAL A 106 -15.40 -1.42 -0.98
CA VAL A 106 -14.17 -1.77 -0.25
C VAL A 106 -13.83 -3.24 -0.51
N TRP A 107 -12.57 -3.50 -0.77
CA TRP A 107 -12.02 -4.84 -0.87
C TRP A 107 -11.09 -5.13 0.31
N VAL A 108 -11.22 -6.32 0.88
CA VAL A 108 -10.49 -6.75 2.07
C VAL A 108 -9.80 -8.08 1.80
N GLY A 109 -8.51 -8.14 2.02
CA GLY A 109 -7.69 -9.34 1.90
C GLY A 109 -7.23 -9.86 3.26
N THR A 110 -7.10 -11.17 3.38
CA THR A 110 -6.87 -11.84 4.67
C THR A 110 -5.71 -12.85 4.65
N GLU A 111 -5.37 -13.35 5.83
CA GLU A 111 -4.61 -14.59 6.05
C GLU A 111 -5.48 -15.61 6.80
N PRO A 112 -5.70 -16.83 6.27
CA PRO A 112 -5.32 -17.31 4.93
C PRO A 112 -5.92 -16.46 3.81
N SER A 113 -5.30 -16.50 2.60
CA SER A 113 -5.72 -15.69 1.46
C SER A 113 -7.18 -15.93 1.09
N ARG A 114 -7.99 -14.94 1.35
CA ARG A 114 -9.35 -14.74 0.87
C ARG A 114 -9.55 -13.29 0.55
N VAL A 115 -10.51 -13.00 -0.29
CA VAL A 115 -10.94 -11.64 -0.60
C VAL A 115 -12.41 -11.50 -0.26
N TYR A 116 -12.74 -10.37 0.34
CA TYR A 116 -14.11 -9.96 0.66
C TYR A 116 -14.39 -8.62 0.00
N ARG A 117 -15.65 -8.39 -0.36
CA ARG A 117 -16.12 -7.12 -0.93
C ARG A 117 -17.23 -6.55 -0.07
N SER A 118 -17.16 -5.24 0.14
CA SER A 118 -18.22 -4.42 0.72
C SER A 118 -18.78 -3.47 -0.33
N THR A 119 -20.04 -3.07 -0.18
CA THR A 119 -20.72 -2.00 -0.95
C THR A 119 -21.34 -0.94 -0.03
N ASP A 120 -20.99 -0.96 1.26
CA ASP A 120 -21.50 -0.06 2.29
C ASP A 120 -20.38 0.62 3.10
N GLY A 121 -19.19 0.72 2.50
CA GLY A 121 -18.03 1.38 3.12
C GLY A 121 -17.33 0.55 4.20
N GLY A 122 -17.48 -0.77 4.13
CA GLY A 122 -16.85 -1.73 5.01
C GLY A 122 -17.72 -2.15 6.22
N GLU A 123 -18.95 -1.65 6.34
CA GLU A 123 -19.86 -2.03 7.43
C GLU A 123 -20.12 -3.54 7.45
N THR A 124 -20.45 -4.08 6.26
CA THR A 124 -20.58 -5.50 6.01
C THR A 124 -19.67 -5.92 4.85
N VAL A 125 -19.26 -7.18 4.86
CA VAL A 125 -18.44 -7.76 3.78
C VAL A 125 -18.95 -9.14 3.39
N GLU A 126 -18.89 -9.43 2.09
CA GLU A 126 -19.24 -10.73 1.52
C GLU A 126 -17.99 -11.36 0.87
N PRO A 127 -17.83 -12.71 0.94
CA PRO A 127 -16.70 -13.38 0.33
C PRO A 127 -16.78 -13.30 -1.20
N VAL A 128 -15.65 -13.01 -1.85
CA VAL A 128 -15.48 -13.09 -3.29
C VAL A 128 -14.89 -14.47 -3.62
N ALA A 129 -15.61 -15.25 -4.39
CA ALA A 129 -15.22 -16.62 -4.71
C ALA A 129 -14.09 -16.68 -5.77
N GLY A 130 -13.50 -17.86 -5.94
CA GLY A 130 -12.62 -18.19 -7.07
C GLY A 130 -11.15 -17.78 -6.89
N LEU A 131 -10.80 -16.88 -5.98
CA LEU A 131 -9.39 -16.49 -5.77
C LEU A 131 -8.49 -17.71 -5.50
N THR A 132 -8.93 -18.65 -4.68
CA THR A 132 -8.16 -19.85 -4.32
C THR A 132 -8.38 -21.04 -5.28
N ASP A 133 -9.17 -20.86 -6.32
CA ASP A 133 -9.42 -21.87 -7.36
C ASP A 133 -8.50 -21.70 -8.57
N VAL A 134 -7.66 -20.65 -8.58
CA VAL A 134 -6.68 -20.43 -9.65
C VAL A 134 -5.58 -21.50 -9.61
N PRO A 135 -4.99 -21.86 -10.78
CA PRO A 135 -4.01 -22.95 -10.88
C PRO A 135 -2.83 -22.85 -9.92
N SER A 136 -2.31 -21.62 -9.67
CA SER A 136 -1.17 -21.43 -8.80
C SER A 136 -1.46 -21.51 -7.31
N ALA A 137 -2.72 -21.53 -6.89
CA ALA A 137 -3.10 -21.44 -5.48
C ALA A 137 -2.49 -22.57 -4.61
N SER A 138 -2.33 -23.76 -5.19
CA SER A 138 -1.70 -24.90 -4.51
C SER A 138 -0.19 -24.73 -4.23
N GLU A 139 0.43 -23.72 -4.85
CA GLU A 139 1.86 -23.40 -4.68
C GLU A 139 2.09 -22.24 -3.68
N TRP A 140 1.02 -21.56 -3.24
CA TRP A 140 1.16 -20.40 -2.38
C TRP A 140 1.59 -20.82 -0.97
N SER A 141 2.64 -20.19 -0.48
CA SER A 141 3.19 -20.46 0.85
C SER A 141 3.99 -19.27 1.32
N PHE A 142 3.69 -18.78 2.51
CA PHE A 142 4.45 -17.67 3.09
C PHE A 142 5.64 -18.21 3.90
N PRO A 143 6.89 -18.06 3.48
CA PRO A 143 8.03 -18.73 4.11
C PRO A 143 8.18 -18.57 5.62
N PRO A 144 7.86 -17.41 6.25
CA PRO A 144 7.85 -17.28 7.71
C PRO A 144 6.75 -18.11 8.41
N ARG A 145 5.67 -18.45 7.71
CA ARG A 145 4.54 -19.28 8.14
C ARG A 145 4.14 -20.19 6.97
N PRO A 146 4.91 -21.27 6.69
CA PRO A 146 4.79 -22.04 5.44
C PRO A 146 3.48 -22.80 5.26
N ASP A 147 2.72 -22.99 6.32
CA ASP A 147 1.41 -23.67 6.28
C ASP A 147 0.27 -22.71 5.91
N THR A 148 0.57 -21.46 5.62
CA THR A 148 -0.40 -20.45 5.22
C THR A 148 0.14 -19.54 4.12
N HIS A 149 -0.74 -18.70 3.59
CA HIS A 149 -0.46 -17.65 2.60
C HIS A 149 -1.41 -16.49 2.84
N HIS A 150 -1.06 -15.28 2.43
CA HIS A 150 -1.91 -14.11 2.66
C HIS A 150 -1.98 -13.18 1.45
N VAL A 151 -3.09 -12.46 1.39
CA VAL A 151 -3.23 -11.32 0.48
C VAL A 151 -2.39 -10.17 1.04
N ARG A 152 -1.33 -9.83 0.33
CA ARG A 152 -0.41 -8.77 0.75
C ARG A 152 -0.84 -7.38 0.30
N TRP A 153 -1.47 -7.29 -0.87
CA TRP A 153 -1.89 -6.02 -1.46
C TRP A 153 -3.13 -6.18 -2.31
N ILE A 154 -3.98 -5.17 -2.30
CA ILE A 154 -5.10 -5.02 -3.22
C ILE A 154 -5.02 -3.63 -3.82
N GLU A 155 -5.08 -3.53 -5.16
CA GLU A 155 -5.01 -2.27 -5.88
C GLU A 155 -6.18 -2.15 -6.86
N PRO A 156 -6.98 -1.07 -6.81
CA PRO A 156 -8.03 -0.82 -7.80
C PRO A 156 -7.45 -0.28 -9.10
N CYS A 157 -8.10 -0.57 -10.22
CA CYS A 157 -7.78 0.04 -11.51
C CYS A 157 -8.43 1.43 -11.62
N PRO A 158 -7.67 2.52 -11.89
CA PRO A 158 -8.23 3.86 -12.02
C PRO A 158 -9.17 4.04 -13.23
N ALA A 159 -9.03 3.17 -14.27
CA ALA A 159 -9.83 3.25 -15.49
C ALA A 159 -11.08 2.36 -15.48
N ASP A 160 -11.20 1.44 -14.53
CA ASP A 160 -12.21 0.39 -14.60
C ASP A 160 -12.62 -0.05 -13.17
N PRO A 161 -13.84 0.29 -12.71
CA PRO A 161 -14.29 0.02 -11.35
C PRO A 161 -14.37 -1.45 -10.99
N GLU A 162 -14.52 -2.33 -11.98
CA GLU A 162 -14.63 -3.77 -11.74
C GLU A 162 -13.28 -4.50 -11.84
N ARG A 163 -12.20 -3.78 -12.24
CA ARG A 163 -10.88 -4.39 -12.35
C ARG A 163 -10.05 -4.15 -11.08
N TRP A 164 -9.53 -5.27 -10.53
CA TRP A 164 -8.72 -5.25 -9.31
C TRP A 164 -7.49 -6.15 -9.46
N PHE A 165 -6.41 -5.73 -8.82
CA PHE A 165 -5.15 -6.46 -8.74
C PHE A 165 -4.96 -6.96 -7.32
N VAL A 166 -4.68 -8.25 -7.16
CA VAL A 166 -4.51 -8.91 -5.87
C VAL A 166 -3.14 -9.55 -5.80
N GLY A 167 -2.29 -9.07 -4.92
CA GLY A 167 -0.96 -9.62 -4.66
C GLY A 167 -0.99 -10.62 -3.51
N ILE A 168 -0.49 -11.82 -3.77
CA ILE A 168 -0.24 -12.87 -2.77
C ILE A 168 1.26 -12.89 -2.52
N GLU A 169 1.68 -12.60 -1.28
CA GLU A 169 3.11 -12.65 -0.93
C GLU A 169 3.64 -14.08 -1.06
N ALA A 170 4.79 -14.23 -1.73
CA ALA A 170 5.40 -15.51 -2.09
C ALA A 170 4.45 -16.47 -2.85
N GLY A 171 3.49 -15.93 -3.58
CA GLY A 171 2.45 -16.69 -4.28
C GLY A 171 2.24 -16.26 -5.72
N ALA A 172 1.52 -15.19 -5.93
CA ALA A 172 1.08 -14.74 -7.26
C ALA A 172 0.69 -13.26 -7.29
N LEU A 173 0.68 -12.68 -8.47
CA LEU A 173 -0.21 -11.60 -8.83
C LEU A 173 -1.41 -12.20 -9.54
N VAL A 174 -2.61 -11.87 -9.08
CA VAL A 174 -3.90 -12.32 -9.64
C VAL A 174 -4.73 -11.11 -10.01
N VAL A 175 -5.43 -11.14 -11.13
CA VAL A 175 -6.23 -10.01 -11.63
C VAL A 175 -7.66 -10.46 -11.89
N THR A 176 -8.63 -9.68 -11.41
CA THR A 176 -10.03 -9.80 -11.83
C THR A 176 -10.40 -8.63 -12.74
N PRO A 177 -11.02 -8.87 -13.89
CA PRO A 177 -11.53 -7.81 -14.77
C PRO A 177 -13.00 -7.43 -14.51
N ASP A 178 -13.71 -8.14 -13.63
CA ASP A 178 -15.17 -8.19 -13.52
C ASP A 178 -15.67 -8.28 -12.06
N GLY A 179 -14.98 -7.64 -11.14
CA GLY A 179 -15.40 -7.57 -9.74
C GLY A 179 -15.31 -8.88 -8.98
N GLY A 180 -14.48 -9.83 -9.46
CA GLY A 180 -14.25 -11.11 -8.81
C GLY A 180 -15.08 -12.27 -9.36
N GLU A 181 -15.81 -12.07 -10.48
CA GLU A 181 -16.53 -13.16 -11.15
C GLU A 181 -15.55 -14.14 -11.83
N THR A 182 -14.46 -13.58 -12.43
CA THR A 182 -13.37 -14.37 -13.01
C THR A 182 -11.99 -13.87 -12.55
N TRP A 183 -10.99 -14.78 -12.61
CA TRP A 183 -9.63 -14.49 -12.18
C TRP A 183 -8.60 -14.90 -13.22
N THR A 184 -7.67 -14.01 -13.52
CA THR A 184 -6.46 -14.29 -14.32
C THR A 184 -5.31 -14.55 -13.38
N ASP A 185 -4.78 -15.77 -13.41
CA ASP A 185 -3.67 -16.22 -12.59
C ASP A 185 -2.33 -15.87 -13.26
N ARG A 186 -1.45 -15.22 -12.53
CA ARG A 186 -0.08 -14.90 -12.96
C ARG A 186 0.00 -14.39 -14.39
N PRO A 187 -0.58 -13.21 -14.71
CA PRO A 187 -0.49 -12.63 -16.05
C PRO A 187 0.95 -12.67 -16.59
N GLU A 188 1.10 -12.80 -17.90
CA GLU A 188 2.40 -12.94 -18.54
C GLU A 188 3.38 -11.83 -18.11
N GLY A 189 4.58 -12.21 -17.63
CA GLY A 189 5.61 -11.29 -17.14
C GLY A 189 5.37 -10.73 -15.74
N SER A 190 4.25 -11.04 -15.09
CA SER A 190 3.98 -10.58 -13.71
C SER A 190 4.95 -11.19 -12.69
N ARG A 191 5.01 -10.59 -11.48
CA ARG A 191 5.86 -11.06 -10.39
C ARG A 191 5.13 -12.04 -9.49
N ARG A 192 5.87 -12.93 -8.84
CA ARG A 192 5.30 -14.00 -8.01
C ARG A 192 5.25 -13.65 -6.53
N ASP A 193 6.21 -12.87 -6.05
CA ASP A 193 6.35 -12.51 -4.63
C ASP A 193 5.93 -11.05 -4.44
N THR A 194 4.64 -10.77 -4.65
CA THR A 194 4.08 -9.41 -4.66
C THR A 194 4.09 -8.79 -3.27
N HIS A 195 4.73 -7.64 -3.12
CA HIS A 195 4.79 -6.85 -1.89
C HIS A 195 3.93 -5.59 -1.93
N ALA A 196 3.93 -4.88 -3.04
CA ALA A 196 3.12 -3.68 -3.25
C ALA A 196 2.77 -3.49 -4.72
N LEU A 197 1.62 -2.88 -4.97
CA LEU A 197 1.17 -2.42 -6.27
C LEU A 197 0.93 -0.92 -6.21
N ALA A 198 1.00 -0.25 -7.33
CA ALA A 198 0.64 1.16 -7.45
C ALA A 198 0.08 1.47 -8.83
N THR A 199 -0.89 2.37 -8.86
CA THR A 199 -1.51 2.93 -10.05
C THR A 199 -1.40 4.45 -10.05
N HIS A 200 -1.80 5.12 -11.13
CA HIS A 200 -1.83 6.57 -11.22
C HIS A 200 -3.05 7.04 -12.01
N PRO A 201 -3.81 8.04 -11.52
CA PRO A 201 -5.05 8.50 -12.19
C PRO A 201 -4.79 9.05 -13.59
N ASP A 202 -3.68 9.77 -13.83
CA ASP A 202 -3.34 10.34 -15.14
C ASP A 202 -2.75 9.32 -16.12
N ALA A 203 -2.48 8.08 -15.67
CA ALA A 203 -2.06 6.97 -16.50
C ALA A 203 -2.83 5.69 -16.13
N PRO A 204 -4.16 5.69 -16.34
CA PRO A 204 -5.06 4.69 -15.78
C PRO A 204 -4.89 3.26 -16.35
N ASP A 205 -4.18 3.13 -17.47
CA ASP A 205 -3.81 1.82 -18.05
C ASP A 205 -2.51 1.26 -17.46
N ARG A 206 -1.82 2.04 -16.60
CA ARG A 206 -0.52 1.70 -16.06
C ARG A 206 -0.62 1.16 -14.64
N VAL A 207 0.12 0.08 -14.37
CA VAL A 207 0.24 -0.55 -13.05
C VAL A 207 1.68 -0.92 -12.79
N TYR A 208 2.15 -0.71 -11.58
CA TYR A 208 3.48 -1.09 -11.13
C TYR A 208 3.42 -2.13 -10.04
N VAL A 209 4.37 -3.06 -10.02
CA VAL A 209 4.50 -4.09 -8.97
C VAL A 209 5.92 -4.12 -8.41
N ALA A 210 6.00 -4.00 -7.09
CA ALA A 210 7.17 -4.33 -6.29
C ALA A 210 7.06 -5.76 -5.79
N ALA A 211 8.13 -6.53 -5.92
CA ALA A 211 8.12 -7.92 -5.54
C ALA A 211 9.49 -8.41 -5.04
N GLY A 212 9.50 -9.51 -4.30
CA GLY A 212 10.74 -10.14 -3.83
C GLY A 212 11.60 -10.70 -4.97
N ASP A 213 11.00 -10.90 -6.14
CA ASP A 213 11.67 -11.33 -7.36
C ASP A 213 11.84 -10.19 -8.40
N GLY A 214 11.69 -8.92 -8.00
CA GLY A 214 12.01 -7.75 -8.80
C GLY A 214 10.88 -6.75 -8.95
N PHE A 215 10.98 -5.92 -9.98
CA PHE A 215 9.99 -4.91 -10.35
C PHE A 215 9.49 -5.16 -11.76
N ALA A 216 8.20 -4.97 -11.98
CA ALA A 216 7.60 -4.98 -13.31
C ALA A 216 6.54 -3.89 -13.46
N GLU A 217 6.26 -3.50 -14.70
CA GLU A 217 5.19 -2.58 -15.06
C GLU A 217 4.28 -3.17 -16.13
N SER A 218 3.01 -2.85 -16.05
CA SER A 218 2.01 -3.06 -17.09
C SER A 218 1.60 -1.72 -17.70
N ARG A 219 1.27 -1.73 -18.99
CA ARG A 219 0.73 -0.57 -19.72
C ARG A 219 -0.62 -0.88 -20.38
N ASP A 220 -1.23 -2.00 -19.99
CA ASP A 220 -2.46 -2.54 -20.55
C ASP A 220 -3.43 -3.03 -19.48
N ARG A 221 -3.44 -2.37 -18.31
CA ARG A 221 -4.28 -2.71 -17.14
C ARG A 221 -4.00 -4.11 -16.59
N GLY A 222 -2.72 -4.48 -16.53
CA GLY A 222 -2.28 -5.75 -15.94
C GLY A 222 -2.52 -6.99 -16.79
N ARG A 223 -2.81 -6.85 -18.10
CA ARG A 223 -2.94 -8.01 -18.99
C ARG A 223 -1.58 -8.63 -19.31
N SER A 224 -0.57 -7.78 -19.50
CA SER A 224 0.82 -8.20 -19.67
C SER A 224 1.77 -7.30 -18.88
N TRP A 225 2.96 -7.80 -18.54
CA TRP A 225 3.92 -7.12 -17.70
C TRP A 225 5.32 -7.16 -18.32
N THR A 226 6.04 -6.09 -18.14
CA THR A 226 7.44 -5.96 -18.53
C THR A 226 8.32 -5.80 -17.30
N VAL A 227 9.31 -6.66 -17.16
CA VAL A 227 10.33 -6.54 -16.11
C VAL A 227 11.22 -5.35 -16.39
N VAL A 228 11.42 -4.47 -15.41
CA VAL A 228 12.32 -3.34 -15.49
C VAL A 228 13.39 -3.50 -14.42
N ASP A 229 14.59 -3.86 -14.82
CA ASP A 229 15.72 -4.12 -13.92
C ASP A 229 16.98 -3.31 -14.24
N ALA A 230 16.96 -2.52 -15.32
CA ALA A 230 18.06 -1.66 -15.71
C ALA A 230 18.36 -0.64 -14.59
N GLY A 231 19.56 -0.70 -14.01
CA GLY A 231 20.01 0.15 -12.91
C GLY A 231 19.46 -0.24 -11.51
N LEU A 232 18.72 -1.34 -11.40
CA LEU A 232 18.24 -1.88 -10.13
C LEU A 232 19.23 -2.96 -9.63
N ASP A 233 20.21 -2.57 -8.82
CA ASP A 233 21.24 -3.46 -8.31
C ASP A 233 20.71 -4.42 -7.22
N HIS A 234 19.66 -4.01 -6.49
CA HIS A 234 19.02 -4.76 -5.43
C HIS A 234 17.60 -5.15 -5.86
N ARG A 235 17.33 -6.44 -5.99
CA ARG A 235 16.09 -6.93 -6.66
C ARG A 235 14.99 -7.38 -5.72
N TYR A 236 15.22 -7.38 -4.41
CA TYR A 236 14.15 -7.58 -3.45
C TYR A 236 13.46 -6.23 -3.21
N VAL A 237 12.44 -5.92 -4.04
CA VAL A 237 11.72 -4.64 -3.98
C VAL A 237 10.56 -4.78 -3.00
N TRP A 238 10.58 -3.96 -1.95
CA TRP A 238 9.58 -4.04 -0.90
C TRP A 238 8.41 -3.07 -1.10
N GLY A 239 8.69 -1.80 -1.27
CA GLY A 239 7.69 -0.75 -1.36
C GLY A 239 7.92 0.14 -2.56
N ILE A 240 6.83 0.66 -3.12
CA ILE A 240 6.85 1.65 -4.21
C ILE A 240 5.87 2.77 -3.93
N ALA A 241 6.16 3.95 -4.49
CA ALA A 241 5.23 5.07 -4.58
C ALA A 241 5.43 5.76 -5.92
N VAL A 242 4.32 6.07 -6.61
CA VAL A 242 4.34 6.84 -7.85
C VAL A 242 4.31 8.32 -7.53
N ASP A 243 5.08 9.12 -8.23
CA ASP A 243 5.04 10.58 -8.12
C ASP A 243 3.66 11.11 -8.53
N PRO A 244 2.97 11.89 -7.69
CA PRO A 244 1.62 12.36 -8.02
C PRO A 244 1.52 13.24 -9.27
N GLY A 245 2.62 13.84 -9.71
CA GLY A 245 2.66 14.72 -10.88
C GLY A 245 3.28 14.07 -12.12
N ASP A 246 3.85 12.86 -11.98
CA ASP A 246 4.50 12.16 -13.10
C ASP A 246 4.35 10.64 -12.97
N PRO A 247 3.43 10.02 -13.73
CA PRO A 247 3.25 8.57 -13.72
C PRO A 247 4.47 7.79 -14.23
N GLU A 248 5.45 8.42 -14.86
CA GLU A 248 6.70 7.76 -15.26
C GLU A 248 7.72 7.68 -14.12
N THR A 249 7.54 8.46 -13.06
CA THR A 249 8.45 8.51 -11.92
C THR A 249 7.92 7.66 -10.76
N VAL A 250 8.68 6.62 -10.39
CA VAL A 250 8.36 5.72 -9.27
C VAL A 250 9.55 5.65 -8.34
N LEU A 251 9.32 5.90 -7.05
CA LEU A 251 10.29 5.63 -6.01
C LEU A 251 10.11 4.19 -5.50
N ALA A 252 11.23 3.51 -5.24
CA ALA A 252 11.23 2.13 -4.77
C ALA A 252 12.21 1.92 -3.62
N SER A 253 11.83 1.12 -2.63
CA SER A 253 12.70 0.63 -1.56
C SER A 253 13.08 -0.81 -1.85
N ALA A 254 14.38 -1.11 -1.94
CA ALA A 254 14.88 -2.41 -2.32
C ALA A 254 16.09 -2.85 -1.50
N ALA A 255 16.29 -4.17 -1.40
CA ALA A 255 17.39 -4.82 -0.70
C ALA A 255 17.98 -5.96 -1.55
N SER A 256 19.08 -6.56 -1.11
CA SER A 256 19.68 -7.71 -1.76
C SER A 256 18.87 -9.01 -1.60
N GLY A 257 17.93 -9.06 -0.66
CA GLY A 257 17.04 -10.19 -0.44
C GLY A 257 16.26 -10.09 0.87
N ALA A 258 15.32 -11.01 1.08
CA ALA A 258 14.42 -11.02 2.23
C ALA A 258 15.16 -10.97 3.59
N SER A 259 16.23 -11.77 3.75
CA SER A 259 17.01 -11.76 5.00
C SER A 259 17.72 -10.43 5.26
N ALA A 260 18.16 -9.74 4.21
CA ALA A 260 18.74 -8.41 4.29
C ALA A 260 17.69 -7.38 4.70
N ALA A 261 16.57 -7.34 4.00
CA ALA A 261 15.49 -6.39 4.23
C ALA A 261 14.85 -6.50 5.62
N HIS A 262 14.71 -7.74 6.17
CA HIS A 262 13.87 -7.97 7.36
C HIS A 262 14.64 -8.31 8.63
N ARG A 263 15.88 -8.81 8.54
CA ARG A 263 16.64 -9.31 9.70
C ARG A 263 17.94 -8.57 9.96
N ARG A 264 18.71 -8.27 8.89
CA ARG A 264 20.01 -7.61 9.05
C ARG A 264 19.92 -6.09 8.99
N GLY A 265 18.86 -5.56 8.38
CA GLY A 265 18.75 -4.15 8.02
C GLY A 265 19.65 -3.86 6.80
N GLU A 266 19.04 -3.82 5.63
CA GLU A 266 19.64 -3.35 4.39
C GLU A 266 18.51 -2.80 3.52
N ALA A 267 18.57 -1.52 3.17
CA ALA A 267 17.61 -0.93 2.29
C ALA A 267 18.22 0.22 1.49
N TYR A 268 17.94 0.24 0.22
CA TYR A 268 18.32 1.31 -0.71
C TYR A 268 17.06 1.91 -1.32
N LEU A 269 17.13 3.19 -1.63
CA LEU A 269 16.08 3.86 -2.40
C LEU A 269 16.52 4.01 -3.85
N TYR A 270 15.55 3.84 -4.73
CA TYR A 270 15.71 3.98 -6.16
C TYR A 270 14.61 4.87 -6.73
N ARG A 271 14.93 5.57 -7.81
CA ARG A 271 13.98 6.28 -8.64
C ARG A 271 13.95 5.66 -10.04
N ARG A 272 12.80 5.20 -10.46
CA ARG A 272 12.53 4.77 -11.84
C ARG A 272 12.06 5.98 -12.63
N THR A 273 12.61 6.19 -13.81
CA THR A 273 12.21 7.22 -14.77
C THR A 273 12.03 6.61 -16.15
N ALA A 274 11.38 7.34 -17.06
CA ALA A 274 11.19 6.90 -18.45
C ALA A 274 12.50 6.64 -19.20
N GLY A 275 13.62 7.19 -18.72
CA GLY A 275 14.92 7.15 -19.37
C GLY A 275 15.10 8.28 -20.37
N ASP A 276 16.35 8.77 -20.47
CA ASP A 276 16.74 9.83 -21.41
C ASP A 276 17.01 9.24 -22.79
N GLY A 277 16.52 9.91 -23.82
CA GLY A 277 16.84 9.60 -25.21
C GLY A 277 15.68 9.05 -26.04
N PRO A 278 15.89 8.84 -27.35
CA PRO A 278 14.83 8.49 -28.31
C PRO A 278 14.15 7.13 -28.04
N SER A 279 14.80 6.23 -27.31
CA SER A 279 14.24 4.91 -26.96
C SER A 279 13.38 4.94 -25.69
N GLY A 280 13.52 5.97 -24.83
CA GLY A 280 12.73 6.10 -23.59
C GLY A 280 12.74 4.83 -22.73
N THR A 281 13.84 4.07 -22.69
CA THR A 281 13.90 2.81 -21.96
C THR A 281 13.88 3.09 -20.44
N PRO A 282 12.89 2.58 -19.70
CA PRO A 282 12.81 2.79 -18.26
C PRO A 282 14.05 2.25 -17.54
N ARG A 283 14.51 3.01 -16.55
CA ARG A 283 15.66 2.60 -15.74
C ARG A 283 15.55 3.14 -14.34
N PHE A 284 16.28 2.49 -13.41
CA PHE A 284 16.44 2.94 -12.05
C PHE A 284 17.75 3.72 -11.86
N GLU A 285 17.67 4.74 -11.00
CA GLU A 285 18.78 5.46 -10.40
C GLU A 285 18.76 5.22 -8.90
N ARG A 286 19.90 4.85 -8.31
CA ARG A 286 20.01 4.71 -6.85
C ARG A 286 20.16 6.09 -6.19
N LEU A 287 19.40 6.32 -5.12
CA LEU A 287 19.29 7.62 -4.43
C LEU A 287 20.15 7.65 -3.17
N ASP A 288 21.46 7.49 -3.31
CA ASP A 288 22.40 7.63 -2.19
C ASP A 288 22.65 9.10 -1.86
N ASP A 289 22.93 9.39 -0.59
CA ASP A 289 23.31 10.73 -0.09
C ASP A 289 22.27 11.84 -0.37
N ARG A 290 20.99 11.47 -0.36
CA ARG A 290 19.87 12.40 -0.63
C ARG A 290 19.18 12.91 0.64
N GLY A 291 19.80 12.78 1.83
CA GLY A 291 19.24 13.28 3.10
C GLY A 291 18.37 12.25 3.85
N ILE A 292 18.23 11.05 3.32
CA ILE A 292 17.62 9.90 3.97
C ILE A 292 18.68 8.78 4.10
N PRO A 293 18.78 8.11 5.27
CA PRO A 293 19.67 6.95 5.43
C PRO A 293 19.29 5.81 4.48
N THR A 294 20.29 5.20 3.86
CA THR A 294 20.17 4.02 3.01
C THR A 294 21.34 3.08 3.28
N GLY A 295 21.24 1.82 2.88
CA GLY A 295 22.29 0.83 2.97
C GLY A 295 22.17 -0.11 4.16
N GLU A 296 23.31 -0.61 4.61
CA GLU A 296 23.42 -1.51 5.76
C GLU A 296 23.01 -0.80 7.05
N GLY A 297 22.31 -1.51 7.93
CA GLY A 297 21.80 -0.96 9.20
C GLY A 297 20.48 -0.22 9.07
N THR A 298 19.89 -0.10 7.86
CA THR A 298 18.58 0.51 7.62
C THR A 298 17.59 -0.56 7.18
N TYR A 299 16.44 -0.62 7.81
CA TYR A 299 15.39 -1.56 7.40
C TYR A 299 14.60 -0.99 6.23
N ARG A 300 13.88 -1.88 5.53
CA ARG A 300 13.02 -1.55 4.39
C ARG A 300 12.11 -0.35 4.66
N ALA A 301 12.03 0.59 3.73
CA ALA A 301 11.11 1.71 3.83
C ALA A 301 9.72 1.35 3.28
N VAL A 302 8.68 1.81 3.98
CA VAL A 302 7.33 1.93 3.44
C VAL A 302 7.23 3.29 2.77
N LEU A 303 6.76 3.31 1.52
CA LEU A 303 6.62 4.50 0.71
C LEU A 303 5.15 4.83 0.51
N ALA A 304 4.83 6.12 0.44
CA ALA A 304 3.49 6.59 0.10
C ALA A 304 3.56 7.84 -0.77
N SER A 305 2.77 7.88 -1.83
CA SER A 305 2.63 9.07 -2.68
C SER A 305 2.07 10.23 -1.86
N GLY A 306 2.64 11.41 -2.04
CA GLY A 306 2.13 12.65 -1.45
C GLY A 306 0.92 13.18 -2.24
N ARG A 307 0.66 14.49 -2.10
CA ARG A 307 -0.44 15.16 -2.81
C ARG A 307 0.04 15.95 -4.02
N ASP A 308 1.17 16.60 -3.87
CA ASP A 308 1.73 17.51 -4.86
C ASP A 308 2.73 16.75 -5.75
N ALA A 309 2.93 17.24 -6.96
CA ALA A 309 3.96 16.74 -7.85
C ALA A 309 5.33 16.72 -7.14
N GLY A 310 6.07 15.64 -7.28
CA GLY A 310 7.36 15.42 -6.64
C GLY A 310 7.29 14.96 -5.17
N ALA A 311 6.10 14.94 -4.55
CA ALA A 311 5.95 14.62 -3.14
C ALA A 311 5.82 13.11 -2.90
N VAL A 312 6.76 12.54 -2.12
CA VAL A 312 6.69 11.16 -1.63
C VAL A 312 7.15 11.10 -0.18
N TRP A 313 6.48 10.28 0.59
CA TRP A 313 6.81 9.97 1.98
C TRP A 313 7.56 8.64 2.06
N ALA A 314 8.56 8.58 2.93
CA ALA A 314 9.33 7.38 3.20
C ALA A 314 9.46 7.19 4.72
N LEU A 315 9.04 6.03 5.21
CA LEU A 315 9.10 5.66 6.62
C LEU A 315 9.89 4.39 6.81
N HIS A 316 10.97 4.45 7.59
CA HIS A 316 11.75 3.30 8.01
C HIS A 316 12.11 3.40 9.51
N ASP A 317 12.91 2.48 10.04
CA ASP A 317 13.32 2.44 11.46
C ASP A 317 14.08 3.69 11.94
N GLY A 318 14.72 4.45 11.03
CA GLY A 318 15.38 5.72 11.33
C GLY A 318 14.46 6.94 11.36
N GLY A 319 13.17 6.79 11.04
CA GLY A 319 12.18 7.85 11.10
C GLY A 319 11.39 8.07 9.82
N LEU A 320 10.65 9.18 9.81
CA LEU A 320 9.82 9.63 8.69
C LEU A 320 10.55 10.70 7.89
N TYR A 321 10.53 10.56 6.58
CA TYR A 321 11.16 11.47 5.63
C TYR A 321 10.17 11.89 4.53
N ARG A 322 10.40 13.05 3.96
CA ARG A 322 9.61 13.59 2.85
C ARG A 322 10.54 14.09 1.75
N THR A 323 10.23 13.78 0.51
CA THR A 323 10.73 14.49 -0.66
C THR A 323 9.62 15.36 -1.25
N ARG A 324 9.98 16.44 -1.95
CA ARG A 324 9.10 17.29 -2.76
C ARG A 324 9.63 17.47 -4.18
N ASP A 325 10.66 16.74 -4.54
CA ASP A 325 11.41 16.84 -5.80
C ASP A 325 11.71 15.45 -6.38
N SER A 326 10.74 14.54 -6.24
CA SER A 326 10.80 13.19 -6.79
C SER A 326 12.03 12.40 -6.32
N GLY A 327 12.48 12.63 -5.08
CA GLY A 327 13.60 11.94 -4.47
C GLY A 327 14.97 12.57 -4.78
N ALA A 328 15.05 13.77 -5.35
CA ALA A 328 16.33 14.46 -5.50
C ALA A 328 16.90 14.88 -4.15
N SER A 329 16.02 15.17 -3.17
CA SER A 329 16.38 15.38 -1.77
C SER A 329 15.30 14.89 -0.82
N PHE A 330 15.67 14.57 0.43
CA PHE A 330 14.75 14.20 1.50
C PHE A 330 14.99 15.05 2.75
N GLU A 331 13.90 15.45 3.38
CA GLU A 331 13.87 16.12 4.66
C GLU A 331 13.31 15.18 5.73
N ARG A 332 13.97 15.11 6.89
CA ARG A 332 13.46 14.37 8.04
C ARG A 332 12.33 15.14 8.70
N VAL A 333 11.21 14.47 8.96
CA VAL A 333 10.12 14.99 9.80
C VAL A 333 10.48 14.77 11.27
N PRO A 334 10.35 15.78 12.15
CA PRO A 334 10.74 15.67 13.55
C PRO A 334 9.68 14.95 14.41
N ALA A 335 9.15 13.80 13.92
CA ALA A 335 8.18 12.98 14.62
C ALA A 335 8.88 11.89 15.44
N ASP A 336 8.43 11.69 16.68
CA ASP A 336 8.92 10.59 17.54
C ASP A 336 8.14 9.30 17.22
N LEU A 337 8.75 8.49 16.35
CA LEU A 337 8.19 7.25 15.85
C LEU A 337 9.00 6.04 16.32
N PRO A 338 8.39 4.84 16.44
CA PRO A 338 9.10 3.64 16.83
C PRO A 338 10.28 3.33 15.90
N ALA A 339 11.47 3.09 16.47
CA ALA A 339 12.68 2.72 15.73
C ALA A 339 12.63 1.25 15.28
N ARG A 340 11.63 0.93 14.46
CA ARG A 340 11.39 -0.41 13.88
C ARG A 340 10.59 -0.27 12.58
N PRO A 341 10.59 -1.32 11.72
CA PRO A 341 9.85 -1.28 10.46
C PRO A 341 8.35 -1.05 10.66
N ALA A 342 7.80 -0.06 9.94
CA ALA A 342 6.36 0.11 9.79
C ALA A 342 5.76 -0.94 8.84
N ARG A 343 4.44 -1.13 8.93
CA ARG A 343 3.66 -2.04 8.10
C ARG A 343 3.03 -1.34 6.90
N ALA A 344 2.44 -0.16 7.16
CA ALA A 344 1.81 0.67 6.15
C ALA A 344 1.99 2.16 6.47
N LEU A 345 1.91 3.00 5.45
CA LEU A 345 1.92 4.45 5.54
C LEU A 345 0.90 5.00 4.56
N ALA A 346 0.04 5.90 5.02
CA ALA A 346 -0.95 6.55 4.17
C ALA A 346 -1.10 8.03 4.54
N PRO A 347 -0.99 8.98 3.59
CA PRO A 347 -1.34 10.38 3.82
C PRO A 347 -2.86 10.57 3.84
N ALA A 348 -3.34 11.51 4.64
CA ALA A 348 -4.72 11.95 4.53
C ALA A 348 -4.97 12.56 3.14
N PRO A 349 -6.11 12.33 2.50
CA PRO A 349 -6.44 12.92 1.21
C PRO A 349 -6.55 14.45 1.30
N ALA A 350 -6.47 15.13 0.16
CA ALA A 350 -6.77 16.55 0.11
C ALA A 350 -8.22 16.77 0.53
N VAL A 351 -8.45 17.68 1.45
CA VAL A 351 -9.79 18.27 1.63
C VAL A 351 -9.92 19.26 0.47
N GLY A 352 -10.87 19.04 -0.44
CA GLY A 352 -11.03 19.90 -1.60
C GLY A 352 -11.17 21.36 -1.17
N ASP A 353 -10.36 22.23 -1.72
CA ASP A 353 -10.69 23.63 -1.89
C ASP A 353 -11.61 23.69 -3.12
N ASP A 354 -12.92 23.71 -2.89
CA ASP A 354 -13.91 24.12 -3.88
C ASP A 354 -13.88 25.64 -4.13
#